data_e412e86b4705743584f0d50830afe744
#
_entry.id   e412e86b4705743584f0d50830afe744
#
_cell.length_a   1.000
_cell.length_b   1.000
_cell.length_c   1.000
_cell.angle_alpha   90.00
_cell.angle_beta   90.00
_cell.angle_gamma   90.00
#
_symmetry.space_group_name_H-M   'P 1'
#
loop_
_entity.id
_entity.type
_entity.pdbx_description
1 polymer ?
#
loop_
_entity_poly.entity_id
_entity_poly.type
_entity_poly.pdbx_seq_one_letter_code
_entity_poly.pdbx_strand_id
1 'polypeptide(L)'
;MESSNGEIWAGTSEGLVCLNKDRLTPVLFTTADGLPSDIICGLAEDEKKNIWISTHQGISKLNPPEKKFINYYAGDGLQGNEFTRTAVFKDKRGKIFFGGTNGVTAFYPQDITEIKKEMNVLITGFHVANRPVKKGDKSGNNVITDTAISHPICSRLRTDPFIA
;
A
#
# COMPACT_ATOMS: atom_id res chain seq x y z
N MET A 1 -6.67 10.04 16.69
CA MET A 1 -7.34 10.96 15.75
C MET A 1 -8.82 10.61 15.73
N GLU A 2 -9.71 11.60 15.82
CA GLU A 2 -11.13 11.45 15.54
C GLU A 2 -11.36 11.79 14.07
N SER A 3 -12.06 10.93 13.36
CA SER A 3 -12.42 11.15 11.95
C SER A 3 -13.71 11.97 11.82
N SER A 4 -13.96 12.53 10.65
CA SER A 4 -15.13 13.37 10.38
C SER A 4 -16.47 12.64 10.54
N ASN A 5 -16.48 11.31 10.52
CA ASN A 5 -17.65 10.47 10.79
C ASN A 5 -17.79 10.06 12.28
N GLY A 6 -16.88 10.52 13.15
CA GLY A 6 -16.90 10.30 14.60
C GLY A 6 -16.28 8.97 15.05
N GLU A 7 -15.57 8.25 14.19
CA GLU A 7 -14.76 7.11 14.57
C GLU A 7 -13.43 7.57 15.16
N ILE A 8 -12.90 6.85 16.14
CA ILE A 8 -11.59 7.11 16.72
C ILE A 8 -10.58 6.13 16.11
N TRP A 9 -9.55 6.68 15.51
CA TRP A 9 -8.44 5.94 14.96
C TRP A 9 -7.19 6.12 15.80
N ALA A 10 -6.57 5.01 16.21
CA ALA A 10 -5.36 5.01 17.03
C ALA A 10 -4.27 4.17 16.35
N GLY A 11 -3.12 4.78 16.11
CA GLY A 11 -1.92 4.08 15.66
C GLY A 11 -1.17 3.51 16.86
N THR A 12 -0.80 2.25 16.79
CA THR A 12 -0.05 1.53 17.82
C THR A 12 1.23 0.93 17.25
N SER A 13 1.98 0.20 18.06
CA SER A 13 3.12 -0.62 17.61
C SER A 13 2.70 -1.99 17.07
N GLU A 14 1.42 -2.35 17.20
CA GLU A 14 0.88 -3.65 16.81
C GLU A 14 -0.22 -3.53 15.75
N GLY A 15 -0.40 -2.34 15.17
CA GLY A 15 -1.35 -2.09 14.12
C GLY A 15 -2.16 -0.81 14.30
N LEU A 16 -3.15 -0.65 13.43
CA LEU A 16 -4.11 0.45 13.43
C LEU A 16 -5.41 -0.01 14.08
N VAL A 17 -5.83 0.69 15.12
CA VAL A 17 -7.09 0.42 15.83
C VAL A 17 -8.14 1.44 15.41
N CYS A 18 -9.32 0.94 15.05
CA CYS A 18 -10.53 1.73 14.84
C CYS A 18 -11.55 1.43 15.93
N LEU A 19 -12.05 2.47 16.60
CA LEU A 19 -13.18 2.39 17.51
C LEU A 19 -14.39 3.03 16.83
N ASN A 20 -15.45 2.25 16.65
CA ASN A 20 -16.72 2.72 16.11
C ASN A 20 -17.37 3.77 17.01
N LYS A 21 -18.42 4.47 16.52
CA LYS A 21 -19.13 5.52 17.25
C LYS A 21 -19.69 5.06 18.60
N ASP A 22 -20.10 3.82 18.70
CA ASP A 22 -20.57 3.18 19.94
C ASP A 22 -19.42 2.84 20.90
N ARG A 23 -18.16 2.87 20.40
CA ARG A 23 -16.92 2.63 21.15
C ARG A 23 -16.84 1.29 21.87
N LEU A 24 -17.71 0.34 21.52
CA LEU A 24 -17.83 -0.94 22.22
C LEU A 24 -16.99 -2.06 21.59
N THR A 25 -16.66 -1.94 20.31
CA THR A 25 -15.90 -2.97 19.59
C THR A 25 -14.73 -2.38 18.81
N PRO A 26 -13.49 -2.52 19.32
CA PRO A 26 -12.30 -2.14 18.57
C PRO A 26 -12.07 -3.10 17.39
N VAL A 27 -11.71 -2.54 16.25
CA VAL A 27 -11.22 -3.30 15.08
C VAL A 27 -9.74 -3.02 14.94
N LEU A 28 -8.93 -4.08 14.94
CA LEU A 28 -7.48 -3.99 14.71
C LEU A 28 -7.19 -4.34 13.24
N PHE A 29 -6.40 -3.52 12.59
CA PHE A 29 -5.83 -3.75 11.26
C PHE A 29 -4.32 -3.91 11.37
N THR A 30 -3.80 -4.93 10.69
CA THR A 30 -2.39 -5.31 10.71
C THR A 30 -1.83 -5.49 9.30
N THR A 31 -0.59 -5.93 9.20
CA THR A 31 0.02 -6.35 7.92
C THR A 31 -0.75 -7.48 7.25
N ALA A 32 -1.45 -8.33 8.01
CA ALA A 32 -2.33 -9.37 7.46
C ALA A 32 -3.54 -8.80 6.70
N ASP A 33 -3.98 -7.57 7.05
CA ASP A 33 -5.08 -6.86 6.39
C ASP A 33 -4.60 -5.97 5.24
N GLY A 34 -3.28 -5.83 5.06
CA GLY A 34 -2.68 -5.09 3.96
C GLY A 34 -1.91 -3.82 4.35
N LEU A 35 -1.69 -3.55 5.65
CA LEU A 35 -0.76 -2.50 6.08
C LEU A 35 0.68 -2.83 5.67
N PRO A 36 1.53 -1.84 5.37
CA PRO A 36 2.93 -2.09 5.04
C PRO A 36 3.78 -2.42 6.28
N SER A 37 3.33 -2.02 7.46
CA SER A 37 3.95 -2.31 8.77
C SER A 37 2.93 -2.15 9.89
N ASP A 38 3.06 -2.93 10.95
CA ASP A 38 2.22 -2.82 12.15
C ASP A 38 2.62 -1.61 13.03
N ILE A 39 3.80 -1.05 12.83
CA ILE A 39 4.24 0.13 13.58
C ILE A 39 3.70 1.39 12.91
N ILE A 40 2.65 1.95 13.50
CA ILE A 40 1.99 3.15 13.00
C ILE A 40 2.67 4.39 13.58
N CYS A 41 2.97 5.37 12.71
CA CYS A 41 3.68 6.58 13.07
C CYS A 41 2.80 7.83 13.10
N GLY A 42 1.91 7.98 12.13
CA GLY A 42 1.02 9.14 12.04
C GLY A 42 -0.25 8.84 11.25
N LEU A 43 -1.32 9.59 11.55
CA LEU A 43 -2.63 9.43 10.94
C LEU A 43 -3.16 10.79 10.50
N ALA A 44 -3.71 10.87 9.30
CA ALA A 44 -4.42 12.03 8.78
C ALA A 44 -5.62 11.60 7.93
N GLU A 45 -6.75 12.31 8.07
CA GLU A 45 -7.94 12.09 7.23
C GLU A 45 -7.93 13.07 6.06
N ASP A 46 -8.24 12.58 4.85
CA ASP A 46 -8.43 13.42 3.67
C ASP A 46 -9.89 13.90 3.53
N GLU A 47 -10.15 14.74 2.51
CA GLU A 47 -11.49 15.27 2.25
C GLU A 47 -12.46 14.21 1.72
N LYS A 48 -11.93 13.11 1.18
CA LYS A 48 -12.71 11.96 0.73
C LYS A 48 -12.93 10.93 1.84
N LYS A 49 -12.54 11.27 3.10
CA LYS A 49 -12.62 10.42 4.30
C LYS A 49 -11.75 9.17 4.25
N ASN A 50 -10.73 9.15 3.41
CA ASN A 50 -9.71 8.13 3.50
C ASN A 50 -8.75 8.47 4.65
N ILE A 51 -8.24 7.45 5.30
CA ILE A 51 -7.23 7.59 6.36
C ILE A 51 -5.85 7.34 5.74
N TRP A 52 -5.00 8.34 5.83
CA TRP A 52 -3.60 8.26 5.46
C TRP A 52 -2.76 7.92 6.67
N ILE A 53 -1.93 6.91 6.55
CA ILE A 53 -1.23 6.24 7.64
C ILE A 53 0.24 6.20 7.29
N SER A 54 1.10 6.90 8.05
CA SER A 54 2.55 6.69 7.94
C SER A 54 3.00 5.57 8.88
N THR A 55 3.94 4.76 8.43
CA THR A 55 4.44 3.59 9.16
C THR A 55 5.97 3.52 9.11
N HIS A 56 6.57 2.51 9.74
CA HIS A 56 8.00 2.24 9.58
C HIS A 56 8.37 1.67 8.20
N GLN A 57 7.40 1.30 7.34
CA GLN A 57 7.66 0.75 6.00
C GLN A 57 6.78 1.38 4.91
N GLY A 58 6.68 2.70 4.91
CA GLY A 58 5.94 3.45 3.90
C GLY A 58 4.68 4.11 4.42
N ILE A 59 3.89 4.63 3.49
CA ILE A 59 2.59 5.26 3.74
C ILE A 59 1.50 4.35 3.19
N SER A 60 0.41 4.23 3.93
CA SER A 60 -0.79 3.53 3.47
C SER A 60 -1.98 4.49 3.40
N LYS A 61 -2.82 4.34 2.40
CA LYS A 61 -4.12 4.95 2.28
C LYS A 61 -5.18 3.89 2.53
N LEU A 62 -6.00 4.07 3.54
CA LEU A 62 -7.14 3.21 3.84
C LEU A 62 -8.42 3.88 3.35
N ASN A 63 -9.22 3.14 2.58
CA ASN A 63 -10.62 3.47 2.35
C ASN A 63 -11.47 2.73 3.41
N PRO A 64 -12.00 3.40 4.45
CA PRO A 64 -12.65 2.72 5.56
C PRO A 64 -13.88 1.88 5.16
N PRO A 65 -14.81 2.36 4.30
CA PRO A 65 -15.95 1.57 3.86
C PRO A 65 -15.57 0.27 3.16
N GLU A 66 -14.52 0.29 2.33
CA GLU A 66 -14.07 -0.87 1.56
C GLU A 66 -13.06 -1.72 2.33
N LYS A 67 -12.54 -1.23 3.46
CA LYS A 67 -11.41 -1.81 4.23
C LYS A 67 -10.21 -2.12 3.32
N LYS A 68 -9.97 -1.27 2.33
CA LYS A 68 -8.94 -1.48 1.32
C LYS A 68 -7.74 -0.58 1.58
N PHE A 69 -6.57 -1.20 1.66
CA PHE A 69 -5.29 -0.52 1.81
C PHE A 69 -4.60 -0.35 0.45
N ILE A 70 -3.95 0.79 0.28
CA ILE A 70 -3.09 1.11 -0.84
C ILE A 70 -1.79 1.64 -0.29
N ASN A 71 -0.69 0.94 -0.56
CA ASN A 71 0.61 1.24 0.02
C ASN A 71 1.50 1.98 -0.96
N TYR A 72 2.28 2.92 -0.43
CA TYR A 72 3.25 3.77 -1.12
C TYR A 72 4.61 3.61 -0.46
N TYR A 73 5.67 3.56 -1.28
CA TYR A 73 7.03 3.32 -0.85
C TYR A 73 7.99 4.37 -1.42
N ALA A 74 9.27 4.32 -1.03
CA ALA A 74 10.29 5.22 -1.55
C ALA A 74 10.36 5.23 -3.09
N GLY A 75 10.14 4.08 -3.75
CA GLY A 75 10.06 3.98 -5.20
C GLY A 75 8.86 4.70 -5.84
N ASP A 76 7.88 5.14 -5.04
CA ASP A 76 6.73 5.94 -5.47
C ASP A 76 6.96 7.45 -5.21
N GLY A 77 8.19 7.87 -4.85
CA GLY A 77 8.55 9.28 -4.62
C GLY A 77 8.47 9.74 -3.16
N LEU A 78 8.34 8.83 -2.18
CA LEU A 78 8.45 9.20 -0.76
C LEU A 78 9.91 9.55 -0.42
N GLN A 79 10.11 10.39 0.62
CA GLN A 79 11.45 10.71 1.16
C GLN A 79 12.24 9.46 1.60
N GLY A 80 11.56 8.36 1.86
CA GLY A 80 12.06 7.08 2.34
C GLY A 80 10.90 6.22 2.81
N ASN A 81 11.18 5.00 3.28
CA ASN A 81 10.14 4.11 3.79
C ASN A 81 9.88 4.32 5.29
N GLU A 82 10.85 4.84 6.03
CA GLU A 82 10.75 4.96 7.48
C GLU A 82 10.26 6.34 7.91
N PHE A 83 9.14 6.35 8.64
CA PHE A 83 8.52 7.56 9.15
C PHE A 83 8.66 7.66 10.67
N THR A 84 8.70 8.91 11.16
CA THR A 84 8.87 9.22 12.58
C THR A 84 7.51 9.31 13.27
N ARG A 85 7.42 8.72 14.47
CA ARG A 85 6.18 8.77 15.28
C ARG A 85 5.78 10.21 15.57
N THR A 86 4.47 10.46 15.48
CA THR A 86 3.84 11.76 15.73
C THR A 86 4.23 12.89 14.76
N ALA A 87 5.09 12.62 13.78
CA ALA A 87 5.50 13.59 12.78
C ALA A 87 4.47 13.65 11.62
N VAL A 88 3.28 14.14 11.91
CA VAL A 88 2.19 14.31 10.96
C VAL A 88 1.54 15.67 11.12
N PHE A 89 1.24 16.31 9.99
CA PHE A 89 0.51 17.57 9.94
C PHE A 89 -0.36 17.64 8.68
N LYS A 90 -1.56 18.19 8.80
CA LYS A 90 -2.43 18.53 7.67
C LYS A 90 -2.71 20.02 7.71
N ASP A 91 -2.42 20.72 6.62
CA ASP A 91 -2.69 22.16 6.52
C ASP A 91 -4.17 22.45 6.21
N LYS A 92 -4.54 23.73 6.27
CA LYS A 92 -5.92 24.19 6.00
C LYS A 92 -6.36 23.99 4.54
N ARG A 93 -5.43 23.75 3.63
CA ARG A 93 -5.69 23.49 2.21
C ARG A 93 -5.78 22.00 1.90
N GLY A 94 -5.67 21.15 2.92
CA GLY A 94 -5.74 19.70 2.78
C GLY A 94 -4.42 19.03 2.41
N LYS A 95 -3.27 19.78 2.36
CA LYS A 95 -1.95 19.19 2.15
C LYS A 95 -1.52 18.42 3.39
N ILE A 96 -1.10 17.18 3.22
CA ILE A 96 -0.64 16.29 4.29
C ILE A 96 0.89 16.26 4.26
N PHE A 97 1.49 16.30 5.44
CA PHE A 97 2.93 16.23 5.68
C PHE A 97 3.22 15.08 6.63
N PHE A 98 4.12 14.19 6.24
CA PHE A 98 4.66 13.12 7.08
C PHE A 98 6.17 13.26 7.19
N GLY A 99 6.68 13.41 8.42
CA GLY A 99 8.12 13.44 8.71
C GLY A 99 8.69 12.04 8.81
N GLY A 100 9.89 11.86 8.28
CA GLY A 100 10.64 10.61 8.33
C GLY A 100 12.13 10.83 8.48
N THR A 101 12.89 9.76 8.43
CA THR A 101 14.35 9.77 8.69
C THR A 101 15.15 10.56 7.65
N ASN A 102 14.64 10.67 6.40
CA ASN A 102 15.33 11.35 5.30
C ASN A 102 14.64 12.67 4.89
N GLY A 103 13.76 13.22 5.74
CA GLY A 103 13.08 14.47 5.47
C GLY A 103 11.55 14.39 5.61
N VAL A 104 10.83 15.14 4.78
CA VAL A 104 9.37 15.25 4.85
C VAL A 104 8.75 14.87 3.51
N THR A 105 7.78 13.97 3.54
CA THR A 105 6.88 13.71 2.41
C THR A 105 5.67 14.62 2.53
N ALA A 106 5.39 15.43 1.49
CA ALA A 106 4.29 16.38 1.49
C ALA A 106 3.50 16.28 0.18
N PHE A 107 2.18 16.09 0.27
CA PHE A 107 1.33 15.89 -0.90
C PHE A 107 -0.10 16.34 -0.67
N TYR A 108 -0.81 16.61 -1.76
CA TYR A 108 -2.26 16.74 -1.74
C TYR A 108 -2.89 15.39 -2.07
N PRO A 109 -3.76 14.82 -1.20
CA PRO A 109 -4.41 13.52 -1.46
C PRO A 109 -5.18 13.43 -2.78
N GLN A 110 -5.71 14.54 -3.26
CA GLN A 110 -6.44 14.62 -4.52
C GLN A 110 -5.55 14.46 -5.76
N ASP A 111 -4.25 14.79 -5.64
CA ASP A 111 -3.30 14.71 -6.76
C ASP A 111 -2.73 13.29 -6.91
N ILE A 112 -2.97 12.44 -5.90
CA ILE A 112 -2.57 11.03 -5.94
C ILE A 112 -3.55 10.26 -6.82
N THR A 113 -3.18 10.02 -8.06
CA THR A 113 -3.97 9.23 -9.02
C THR A 113 -3.52 7.78 -9.05
N GLU A 114 -4.48 6.87 -8.92
CA GLU A 114 -4.22 5.44 -9.10
C GLU A 114 -4.34 5.09 -10.58
N ILE A 115 -3.21 4.84 -11.23
CA ILE A 115 -3.22 4.34 -12.60
C ILE A 115 -3.37 2.81 -12.54
N LYS A 116 -4.56 2.32 -12.86
CA LYS A 116 -4.74 0.89 -13.16
C LYS A 116 -4.21 0.62 -14.56
N LYS A 117 -2.99 0.12 -14.66
CA LYS A 117 -2.48 -0.40 -15.92
C LYS A 117 -2.58 -1.93 -15.87
N GLU A 118 -3.40 -2.49 -16.73
CA GLU A 118 -3.37 -3.93 -16.95
C GLU A 118 -2.05 -4.28 -17.64
N MET A 119 -1.21 -5.02 -16.94
CA MET A 119 0.00 -5.58 -17.52
C MET A 119 -0.21 -7.06 -17.80
N ASN A 120 -0.05 -7.44 -19.03
CA ASN A 120 0.01 -8.84 -19.40
C ASN A 120 1.41 -9.36 -19.07
N VAL A 121 1.51 -10.15 -18.01
CA VAL A 121 2.75 -10.88 -17.72
C VAL A 121 2.71 -12.20 -18.43
N LEU A 122 3.69 -12.41 -19.32
CA LEU A 122 3.87 -13.64 -20.05
C LEU A 122 5.09 -14.38 -19.49
N ILE A 123 4.89 -15.58 -19.01
CA ILE A 123 6.01 -16.47 -18.69
C ILE A 123 6.51 -17.06 -20.00
N THR A 124 7.66 -16.55 -20.49
CA THR A 124 8.24 -16.93 -21.79
C THR A 124 9.15 -18.14 -21.70
N GLY A 125 9.46 -18.61 -20.50
CA GLY A 125 10.30 -19.79 -20.31
C GLY A 125 10.42 -20.16 -18.83
N PHE A 126 10.72 -21.41 -18.56
CA PHE A 126 11.06 -21.88 -17.23
C PHE A 126 12.18 -22.91 -17.27
N HIS A 127 12.84 -23.09 -16.13
CA HIS A 127 13.96 -23.99 -15.97
C HIS A 127 13.63 -25.03 -14.89
N VAL A 128 13.98 -26.28 -15.13
CA VAL A 128 13.92 -27.36 -14.14
C VAL A 128 15.34 -27.84 -13.91
N ALA A 129 15.79 -27.85 -12.65
CA ALA A 129 17.16 -28.21 -12.28
C ALA A 129 18.22 -27.48 -13.15
N ASN A 130 18.05 -26.17 -13.31
CA ASN A 130 18.92 -25.27 -14.11
C ASN A 130 18.99 -25.57 -15.62
N ARG A 131 18.08 -26.39 -16.15
CA ARG A 131 17.97 -26.68 -17.58
C ARG A 131 16.72 -26.00 -18.15
N PRO A 132 16.85 -25.26 -19.25
CA PRO A 132 15.70 -24.66 -19.91
C PRO A 132 14.79 -25.75 -20.45
N VAL A 133 13.51 -25.62 -20.19
CA VAL A 133 12.50 -26.57 -20.65
C VAL A 133 11.84 -26.03 -21.91
N LYS A 134 11.71 -26.84 -22.94
CA LYS A 134 11.08 -26.50 -24.22
C LYS A 134 9.75 -27.24 -24.37
N LYS A 135 8.87 -26.66 -25.21
CA LYS A 135 7.65 -27.33 -25.63
C LYS A 135 8.02 -28.67 -26.34
N GLY A 136 7.40 -29.74 -25.90
CA GLY A 136 7.67 -31.09 -26.36
C GLY A 136 8.64 -31.90 -25.50
N ASP A 137 9.30 -31.28 -24.50
CA ASP A 137 10.17 -32.00 -23.58
C ASP A 137 9.33 -32.96 -22.71
N LYS A 138 9.92 -34.13 -22.43
CA LYS A 138 9.27 -35.16 -21.60
C LYS A 138 9.76 -35.05 -20.16
N SER A 139 8.84 -35.08 -19.21
CA SER A 139 9.12 -35.25 -17.79
C SER A 139 8.35 -36.47 -17.28
N GLY A 140 9.04 -37.61 -17.21
CA GLY A 140 8.41 -38.90 -16.98
C GLY A 140 7.45 -39.25 -18.14
N ASN A 141 6.20 -39.61 -17.82
CA ASN A 141 5.17 -39.89 -18.81
C ASN A 141 4.42 -38.69 -19.36
N ASN A 142 4.74 -37.47 -18.87
CA ASN A 142 4.08 -36.24 -19.27
C ASN A 142 4.91 -35.48 -20.31
N VAL A 143 4.24 -34.94 -21.32
CA VAL A 143 4.81 -34.06 -22.33
C VAL A 143 4.45 -32.62 -21.99
N ILE A 144 5.42 -31.71 -22.04
CA ILE A 144 5.17 -30.29 -21.83
C ILE A 144 4.50 -29.72 -23.07
N THR A 145 3.23 -29.41 -22.96
CA THR A 145 2.41 -28.93 -24.08
C THR A 145 2.54 -27.45 -24.33
N ASP A 146 2.85 -26.67 -23.28
CA ASP A 146 3.03 -25.23 -23.41
C ASP A 146 4.07 -24.70 -22.42
N THR A 147 4.85 -23.71 -22.84
CA THR A 147 5.85 -23.00 -22.02
C THR A 147 5.51 -21.53 -21.81
N ALA A 148 4.34 -21.10 -22.26
CA ALA A 148 3.84 -19.74 -22.08
C ALA A 148 2.52 -19.77 -21.29
N ILE A 149 2.48 -19.09 -20.15
CA ILE A 149 1.26 -18.88 -19.36
C ILE A 149 0.99 -17.38 -19.36
N SER A 150 -0.11 -16.96 -19.97
CA SER A 150 -0.57 -15.59 -19.94
C SER A 150 -1.65 -15.44 -18.86
N HIS A 151 -1.39 -14.65 -17.83
CA HIS A 151 -2.40 -14.19 -16.90
C HIS A 151 -2.40 -12.66 -16.86
N PRO A 152 -3.56 -12.00 -16.92
CA PRO A 152 -3.63 -10.57 -16.68
C PRO A 152 -3.30 -10.31 -15.21
N ILE A 153 -2.13 -9.73 -14.95
CA ILE A 153 -1.77 -9.22 -13.61
C ILE A 153 -2.06 -7.74 -13.63
N CYS A 154 -3.03 -7.33 -12.81
CA CYS A 154 -3.28 -5.93 -12.56
C CYS A 154 -2.15 -5.39 -11.68
N SER A 155 -1.15 -4.71 -12.27
CA SER A 155 -0.14 -3.97 -11.54
C SER A 155 -0.46 -2.48 -11.59
N ARG A 156 -0.30 -1.81 -10.46
CA ARG A 156 -0.40 -0.35 -10.39
C ARG A 156 0.95 0.25 -10.82
N LEU A 157 0.98 0.91 -11.97
CA LEU A 157 2.05 1.85 -12.26
C LEU A 157 1.64 3.20 -11.66
N ARG A 158 2.54 3.78 -10.87
CA ARG A 158 2.38 5.10 -10.28
C ARG A 158 3.30 6.07 -11.01
N THR A 159 2.76 7.21 -11.43
CA THR A 159 3.59 8.38 -11.72
C THR A 159 3.96 8.98 -10.37
N ASP A 160 5.20 9.38 -10.17
CA ASP A 160 5.69 9.95 -8.91
C ASP A 160 4.86 11.17 -8.49
N PRO A 161 3.85 11.02 -7.64
CA PRO A 161 3.01 12.15 -7.22
C PRO A 161 3.64 12.96 -6.09
N PHE A 162 4.82 12.55 -5.62
CA PHE A 162 5.53 13.14 -4.48
C PHE A 162 6.73 14.01 -4.87
N ILE A 163 7.02 14.15 -6.17
CA ILE A 163 8.06 15.07 -6.66
C ILE A 163 7.44 16.47 -6.77
N ALA A 164 7.80 17.33 -5.87
CA ALA A 164 7.50 18.76 -5.89
C ALA A 164 8.72 19.56 -5.45
#